data_e9a1d0d2f9a0d7669844cd6ef5800751
#
_entry.id   e9a1d0d2f9a0d7669844cd6ef5800751
#
_cell.length_a   1.000
_cell.length_b   1.000
_cell.length_c   1.000
_cell.angle_alpha   90.00
_cell.angle_beta   90.00
_cell.angle_gamma   90.00
#
_symmetry.space_group_name_H-M   'P 1'
#
loop_
_entity.id
_entity.type
_entity.pdbx_description
1 polymer ?
#
loop_
_entity_poly.entity_id
_entity_poly.type
_entity_poly.pdbx_seq_one_letter_code
_entity_poly.pdbx_strand_id
1 'polypeptide(L)'
;MDIFQLQYFLSAAITGNFTMAAAENNISQSSFSKHIMALENEMGVKLFYRNRKSISLTPAGERLQKHAYAILGSYKSMMDDMACYSQDDIVISIFSIPVFVQYQIPEIMSAFRALHPQVKFNVVESESSLVLQGLRRLECDFAILRTDFLDEEQYNITPINVDRLVAVVPENHPLAKEKSISVKRLKGEKLLLPTGKASLFDICMAVCKKAGFTPNVPYTVSGKPEISLKFVKNDGVIVLA
;
A
#
# COMPACT_ATOMS: atom_id res chain seq x y z
N MET A 1 16.74 0.05 25.57
CA MET A 1 15.85 -0.05 24.40
C MET A 1 15.15 -1.40 24.42
N ASP A 2 13.84 -1.42 24.22
CA ASP A 2 13.03 -2.63 24.13
C ASP A 2 12.21 -2.66 22.84
N ILE A 3 11.58 -3.80 22.54
CA ILE A 3 10.79 -4.01 21.32
C ILE A 3 9.60 -3.07 21.25
N PHE A 4 8.94 -2.78 22.38
CA PHE A 4 7.80 -1.86 22.40
C PHE A 4 8.21 -0.43 22.06
N GLN A 5 9.38 0.01 22.51
CA GLN A 5 9.89 1.35 22.16
C GLN A 5 10.14 1.48 20.65
N LEU A 6 10.62 0.44 19.96
CA LEU A 6 10.76 0.44 18.51
C LEU A 6 9.39 0.40 17.80
N GLN A 7 8.43 -0.36 18.30
CA GLN A 7 7.06 -0.36 17.78
C GLN A 7 6.41 1.01 17.91
N TYR A 8 6.50 1.64 19.07
CA TYR A 8 5.99 2.99 19.31
C TYR A 8 6.68 4.02 18.43
N PHE A 9 7.98 3.91 18.25
CA PHE A 9 8.74 4.78 17.35
C PHE A 9 8.21 4.66 15.91
N LEU A 10 8.01 3.45 15.36
CA LEU A 10 7.45 3.26 14.02
C LEU A 10 6.01 3.76 13.92
N SER A 11 5.16 3.47 14.91
CA SER A 11 3.78 3.98 14.95
C SER A 11 3.75 5.52 14.90
N ALA A 12 4.62 6.19 15.67
CA ALA A 12 4.76 7.64 15.63
C ALA A 12 5.25 8.16 14.26
N ALA A 13 6.20 7.46 13.65
CA ALA A 13 6.72 7.81 12.32
C ALA A 13 5.66 7.69 11.22
N ILE A 14 4.81 6.67 11.30
CA ILE A 14 3.73 6.42 10.34
C ILE A 14 2.59 7.43 10.49
N THR A 15 2.14 7.65 11.74
CA THR A 15 0.98 8.52 12.01
C THR A 15 1.30 10.01 11.94
N GLY A 16 2.56 10.40 12.12
CA GLY A 16 2.97 11.80 12.20
C GLY A 16 2.37 12.54 13.41
N ASN A 17 1.84 11.80 14.40
CA ASN A 17 1.13 12.37 15.56
C ASN A 17 1.18 11.44 16.78
N PHE A 18 1.76 11.91 17.89
CA PHE A 18 1.89 11.11 19.11
C PHE A 18 0.54 10.71 19.74
N THR A 19 -0.51 11.55 19.61
CA THR A 19 -1.82 11.21 20.16
C THR A 19 -2.47 10.08 19.38
N MET A 20 -2.39 10.12 18.06
CA MET A 20 -2.89 9.04 17.20
C MET A 20 -2.10 7.75 17.42
N ALA A 21 -0.77 7.84 17.45
CA ALA A 21 0.09 6.68 17.70
C ALA A 21 -0.19 6.06 19.07
N ALA A 22 -0.42 6.87 20.12
CA ALA A 22 -0.76 6.37 21.44
C ALA A 22 -2.11 5.62 21.46
N ALA A 23 -3.12 6.17 20.76
CA ALA A 23 -4.44 5.54 20.65
C ALA A 23 -4.35 4.18 19.92
N GLU A 24 -3.59 4.11 18.82
CA GLU A 24 -3.35 2.85 18.08
C GLU A 24 -2.66 1.78 18.94
N ASN A 25 -1.80 2.20 19.88
CA ASN A 25 -1.09 1.28 20.77
C ASN A 25 -1.80 1.07 22.12
N ASN A 26 -3.04 1.56 22.29
CA ASN A 26 -3.86 1.41 23.48
C ASN A 26 -3.19 1.93 24.78
N ILE A 27 -2.41 3.01 24.69
CA ILE A 27 -1.78 3.66 25.86
C ILE A 27 -2.07 5.15 25.87
N SER A 28 -1.85 5.81 27.04
CA SER A 28 -2.00 7.25 27.14
C SER A 28 -0.90 7.98 26.36
N GLN A 29 -1.25 9.16 25.80
CA GLN A 29 -0.28 10.00 25.07
C GLN A 29 0.92 10.38 25.95
N SER A 30 0.70 10.58 27.26
CA SER A 30 1.79 10.87 28.22
C SER A 30 2.76 9.69 28.39
N SER A 31 2.24 8.46 28.47
CA SER A 31 3.05 7.24 28.53
C SER A 31 3.81 7.04 27.21
N PHE A 32 3.12 7.17 26.10
CA PHE A 32 3.73 7.07 24.77
C PHE A 32 4.91 8.04 24.61
N SER A 33 4.72 9.31 24.96
CA SER A 33 5.77 10.33 24.89
C SER A 33 6.97 10.00 25.79
N LYS A 34 6.74 9.42 26.98
CA LYS A 34 7.82 8.98 27.87
C LYS A 34 8.65 7.87 27.23
N HIS A 35 8.02 6.88 26.55
CA HIS A 35 8.74 5.81 25.85
C HIS A 35 9.62 6.37 24.72
N ILE A 36 9.08 7.32 23.93
CA ILE A 36 9.87 7.96 22.86
C ILE A 36 11.03 8.77 23.46
N MET A 37 10.78 9.55 24.53
CA MET A 37 11.86 10.30 25.18
C MET A 37 12.94 9.38 25.75
N ALA A 38 12.54 8.26 26.34
CA ALA A 38 13.50 7.26 26.87
C ALA A 38 14.37 6.70 25.74
N LEU A 39 13.78 6.38 24.60
CA LEU A 39 14.51 5.93 23.40
C LEU A 39 15.47 7.00 22.88
N GLU A 40 15.01 8.26 22.74
CA GLU A 40 15.86 9.39 22.33
C GLU A 40 17.04 9.60 23.30
N ASN A 41 16.80 9.51 24.61
CA ASN A 41 17.83 9.67 25.62
C ASN A 41 18.87 8.52 25.57
N GLU A 42 18.44 7.30 25.36
CA GLU A 42 19.33 6.15 25.25
C GLU A 42 20.19 6.23 23.98
N MET A 43 19.60 6.69 22.85
CA MET A 43 20.31 6.91 21.60
C MET A 43 21.18 8.16 21.61
N GLY A 44 20.99 9.09 22.56
CA GLY A 44 21.70 10.35 22.66
C GLY A 44 21.36 11.34 21.56
N VAL A 45 20.29 11.10 20.78
CA VAL A 45 19.87 11.95 19.64
C VAL A 45 18.36 12.12 19.60
N LYS A 46 17.91 13.24 19.03
CA LYS A 46 16.50 13.44 18.73
C LYS A 46 16.09 12.67 17.48
N LEU A 47 14.99 11.94 17.57
CA LEU A 47 14.44 11.13 16.49
C LEU A 47 13.30 11.85 15.77
N PHE A 48 12.64 12.79 16.46
CA PHE A 48 11.53 13.57 15.92
C PHE A 48 11.77 15.07 16.03
N TYR A 49 11.44 15.79 14.96
CA TYR A 49 11.09 17.21 15.03
C TYR A 49 9.67 17.35 15.57
N ARG A 50 9.47 18.19 16.60
CA ARG A 50 8.17 18.35 17.26
C ARG A 50 7.62 19.74 16.94
N ASN A 51 6.56 19.79 16.14
CA ASN A 51 5.79 20.99 15.87
C ASN A 51 4.46 20.93 16.64
N ARG A 52 3.78 22.07 16.79
CA ARG A 52 2.53 22.15 17.57
C ARG A 52 1.41 21.20 17.06
N LYS A 53 1.40 20.83 15.79
CA LYS A 53 0.31 20.04 15.19
C LYS A 53 0.77 18.70 14.58
N SER A 54 2.07 18.49 14.42
CA SER A 54 2.61 17.30 13.75
C SER A 54 4.02 17.00 14.23
N ILE A 55 4.44 15.79 14.00
CA ILE A 55 5.83 15.34 14.15
C ILE A 55 6.36 14.85 12.82
N SER A 56 7.66 14.96 12.61
CA SER A 56 8.37 14.38 11.47
C SER A 56 9.71 13.82 11.92
N LEU A 57 10.23 12.84 11.20
CA LEU A 57 11.53 12.25 11.52
C LEU A 57 12.66 13.25 11.34
N THR A 58 13.67 13.16 12.19
CA THR A 58 14.98 13.73 11.96
C THR A 58 15.81 12.81 11.06
N PRO A 59 16.95 13.25 10.51
CA PRO A 59 17.84 12.34 9.77
C PRO A 59 18.29 11.12 10.60
N ALA A 60 18.44 11.27 11.91
CA ALA A 60 18.72 10.16 12.83
C ALA A 60 17.50 9.23 12.95
N GLY A 61 16.28 9.82 13.00
CA GLY A 61 15.02 9.06 12.99
C GLY A 61 14.84 8.25 11.71
N GLU A 62 15.13 8.82 10.54
CA GLU A 62 15.06 8.09 9.27
C GLU A 62 16.02 6.88 9.22
N ARG A 63 17.23 7.06 9.76
CA ARG A 63 18.17 5.94 9.87
C ARG A 63 17.68 4.87 10.86
N LEU A 64 17.18 5.29 12.04
CA LEU A 64 16.63 4.35 13.00
C LEU A 64 15.43 3.61 12.43
N GLN A 65 14.60 4.24 11.63
CA GLN A 65 13.43 3.62 11.01
C GLN A 65 13.79 2.39 10.18
N LYS A 66 14.85 2.48 9.35
CA LYS A 66 15.34 1.33 8.57
C LYS A 66 15.77 0.17 9.49
N HIS A 67 16.51 0.47 10.55
CA HIS A 67 16.95 -0.55 11.52
C HIS A 67 15.79 -1.10 12.36
N ALA A 68 14.82 -0.26 12.75
CA ALA A 68 13.66 -0.68 13.51
C ALA A 68 12.80 -1.70 12.74
N TYR A 69 12.58 -1.48 11.43
CA TYR A 69 11.93 -2.47 10.58
C TYR A 69 12.69 -3.79 10.53
N ALA A 70 14.00 -3.76 10.36
CA ALA A 70 14.82 -4.97 10.31
C ALA A 70 14.78 -5.76 11.64
N ILE A 71 14.89 -5.07 12.78
CA ILE A 71 14.85 -5.67 14.12
C ILE A 71 13.47 -6.28 14.38
N LEU A 72 12.39 -5.52 14.13
CA LEU A 72 11.03 -6.00 14.37
C LEU A 72 10.64 -7.13 13.40
N GLY A 73 11.11 -7.09 12.15
CA GLY A 73 10.96 -8.18 11.21
C GLY A 73 11.65 -9.47 11.69
N SER A 74 12.90 -9.35 12.15
CA SER A 74 13.64 -10.50 12.74
C SER A 74 12.98 -11.00 14.03
N TYR A 75 12.46 -10.11 14.86
CA TYR A 75 11.71 -10.50 16.07
C TYR A 75 10.44 -11.26 15.70
N LYS A 76 9.67 -10.79 14.71
CA LYS A 76 8.50 -11.49 14.20
C LYS A 76 8.86 -12.87 13.66
N SER A 77 9.88 -12.95 12.82
CA SER A 77 10.37 -14.23 12.25
C SER A 77 10.75 -15.22 13.37
N MET A 78 11.44 -14.75 14.41
CA MET A 78 11.77 -15.57 15.58
C MET A 78 10.51 -16.09 16.29
N MET A 79 9.48 -15.24 16.47
CA MET A 79 8.23 -15.66 17.09
C MET A 79 7.48 -16.68 16.24
N ASP A 80 7.46 -16.48 14.92
CA ASP A 80 6.85 -17.40 13.97
C ASP A 80 7.60 -18.75 13.95
N ASP A 81 8.94 -18.74 13.99
CA ASP A 81 9.75 -19.96 14.11
C ASP A 81 9.45 -20.71 15.41
N MET A 82 9.29 -20.00 16.51
CA MET A 82 8.94 -20.63 17.81
C MET A 82 7.51 -21.19 17.81
N ALA A 83 6.57 -20.55 17.13
CA ALA A 83 5.20 -21.04 16.98
C ALA A 83 5.16 -22.43 16.28
N CYS A 84 6.10 -22.71 15.37
CA CYS A 84 6.19 -24.02 14.70
C CYS A 84 6.46 -25.17 15.70
N TYR A 85 7.08 -24.91 16.85
CA TYR A 85 7.32 -25.93 17.89
C TYR A 85 6.13 -26.13 18.84
N SER A 86 5.18 -25.21 18.88
CA SER A 86 3.98 -25.29 19.73
C SER A 86 2.82 -26.09 19.11
N GLN A 87 2.99 -26.69 17.95
CA GLN A 87 1.95 -27.33 17.14
C GLN A 87 0.83 -26.38 16.68
N ASP A 88 1.04 -25.09 16.77
CA ASP A 88 0.08 -24.11 16.27
C ASP A 88 0.15 -24.00 14.73
N ASP A 89 -0.98 -23.69 14.14
CA ASP A 89 -1.06 -23.43 12.70
C ASP A 89 -0.20 -22.22 12.33
N ILE A 90 0.57 -22.34 11.26
CA ILE A 90 1.32 -21.22 10.68
C ILE A 90 0.32 -20.33 9.92
N VAL A 91 0.18 -19.09 10.31
CA VAL A 91 -0.70 -18.13 9.63
C VAL A 91 0.12 -17.18 8.79
N ILE A 92 -0.07 -17.24 7.46
CA ILE A 92 0.52 -16.27 6.53
C ILE A 92 -0.52 -15.19 6.22
N SER A 93 -0.23 -13.95 6.60
CA SER A 93 -1.09 -12.80 6.35
C SER A 93 -0.68 -12.08 5.07
N ILE A 94 -1.60 -11.92 4.12
CA ILE A 94 -1.39 -11.28 2.83
C ILE A 94 -2.35 -10.10 2.70
N PHE A 95 -1.80 -8.89 2.58
CA PHE A 95 -2.60 -7.72 2.22
C PHE A 95 -2.44 -7.44 0.73
N SER A 96 -3.54 -7.13 0.06
CA SER A 96 -3.54 -6.97 -1.40
C SER A 96 -4.46 -5.85 -1.85
N ILE A 97 -4.11 -5.21 -2.94
CA ILE A 97 -5.10 -4.51 -3.77
C ILE A 97 -6.01 -5.55 -4.44
N PRO A 98 -7.22 -5.15 -4.95
CA PRO A 98 -8.18 -6.11 -5.53
C PRO A 98 -7.70 -6.72 -6.86
N VAL A 99 -6.75 -7.64 -6.79
CA VAL A 99 -6.14 -8.32 -7.96
C VAL A 99 -6.04 -9.84 -7.79
N PHE A 100 -6.51 -10.38 -6.66
CA PHE A 100 -6.35 -11.79 -6.30
C PHE A 100 -6.88 -12.73 -7.39
N VAL A 101 -8.11 -12.49 -7.84
CA VAL A 101 -8.76 -13.32 -8.87
C VAL A 101 -8.10 -13.13 -10.23
N GLN A 102 -7.72 -11.89 -10.55
CA GLN A 102 -7.12 -11.53 -11.84
C GLN A 102 -5.79 -12.28 -12.09
N TYR A 103 -5.00 -12.49 -11.03
CA TYR A 103 -3.68 -13.16 -11.14
C TYR A 103 -3.68 -14.58 -10.60
N GLN A 104 -4.85 -15.21 -10.43
CA GLN A 104 -4.98 -16.61 -9.99
C GLN A 104 -4.24 -16.90 -8.68
N ILE A 105 -4.19 -15.91 -7.78
CA ILE A 105 -3.53 -16.07 -6.47
C ILE A 105 -4.20 -17.18 -5.63
N PRO A 106 -5.55 -17.33 -5.59
CA PRO A 106 -6.20 -18.41 -4.86
C PRO A 106 -5.75 -19.80 -5.27
N GLU A 107 -5.48 -20.02 -6.57
CA GLU A 107 -5.00 -21.29 -7.11
C GLU A 107 -3.59 -21.59 -6.60
N ILE A 108 -2.71 -20.57 -6.58
CA ILE A 108 -1.34 -20.68 -6.05
C ILE A 108 -1.41 -21.03 -4.55
N MET A 109 -2.25 -20.34 -3.79
CA MET A 109 -2.42 -20.59 -2.35
C MET A 109 -2.96 -22.00 -2.09
N SER A 110 -3.91 -22.47 -2.90
CA SER A 110 -4.46 -23.82 -2.79
C SER A 110 -3.41 -24.90 -3.07
N ALA A 111 -2.60 -24.71 -4.10
CA ALA A 111 -1.49 -25.61 -4.42
C ALA A 111 -0.43 -25.63 -3.29
N PHE A 112 -0.11 -24.46 -2.72
CA PHE A 112 0.80 -24.35 -1.59
C PHE A 112 0.28 -25.09 -0.35
N ARG A 113 -1.02 -24.94 -0.02
CA ARG A 113 -1.64 -25.65 1.11
C ARG A 113 -1.68 -27.15 0.92
N ALA A 114 -1.78 -27.65 -0.30
CA ALA A 114 -1.72 -29.09 -0.57
C ALA A 114 -0.36 -29.69 -0.17
N LEU A 115 0.72 -28.90 -0.28
CA LEU A 115 2.08 -29.29 0.11
C LEU A 115 2.38 -28.99 1.60
N HIS A 116 1.69 -28.01 2.17
CA HIS A 116 1.90 -27.50 3.52
C HIS A 116 0.57 -27.37 4.28
N PRO A 117 -0.06 -28.51 4.71
CA PRO A 117 -1.40 -28.51 5.30
C PRO A 117 -1.53 -27.69 6.59
N GLN A 118 -0.42 -27.50 7.33
CA GLN A 118 -0.36 -26.70 8.56
C GLN A 118 -0.44 -25.20 8.31
N VAL A 119 -0.34 -24.75 7.03
CA VAL A 119 -0.38 -23.32 6.71
C VAL A 119 -1.82 -22.87 6.53
N LYS A 120 -2.17 -21.80 7.24
CA LYS A 120 -3.39 -21.02 7.05
C LYS A 120 -3.06 -19.68 6.41
N PHE A 121 -3.95 -19.19 5.56
CA PHE A 121 -3.82 -17.86 4.97
C PHE A 121 -4.88 -16.92 5.53
N ASN A 122 -4.44 -15.72 5.91
CA ASN A 122 -5.30 -14.58 6.18
C ASN A 122 -5.12 -13.57 5.05
N VAL A 123 -6.20 -13.28 4.32
CA VAL A 123 -6.15 -12.40 3.14
C VAL A 123 -7.03 -11.20 3.38
N VAL A 124 -6.46 -10.01 3.19
CA VAL A 124 -7.17 -8.73 3.31
C VAL A 124 -7.01 -7.96 2.01
N GLU A 125 -8.11 -7.72 1.30
CA GLU A 125 -8.11 -6.81 0.15
C GLU A 125 -8.47 -5.39 0.58
N SER A 126 -7.67 -4.41 0.15
CA SER A 126 -7.88 -3.01 0.48
C SER A 126 -7.26 -2.07 -0.57
N GLU A 127 -7.39 -0.77 -0.38
CA GLU A 127 -6.73 0.23 -1.20
C GLU A 127 -5.21 0.23 -1.00
N SER A 128 -4.44 0.61 -2.02
CA SER A 128 -2.96 0.60 -2.00
C SER A 128 -2.36 1.31 -0.79
N SER A 129 -2.95 2.42 -0.35
CA SER A 129 -2.49 3.18 0.81
C SER A 129 -2.59 2.38 2.11
N LEU A 130 -3.68 1.64 2.29
CA LEU A 130 -3.93 0.80 3.48
C LEU A 130 -3.08 -0.47 3.44
N VAL A 131 -2.92 -1.08 2.26
CA VAL A 131 -2.02 -2.23 2.07
C VAL A 131 -0.58 -1.85 2.45
N LEU A 132 -0.09 -0.72 1.94
CA LEU A 132 1.26 -0.23 2.27
C LEU A 132 1.39 0.15 3.76
N GLN A 133 0.34 0.69 4.37
CA GLN A 133 0.33 0.99 5.79
C GLN A 133 0.41 -0.30 6.63
N GLY A 134 -0.37 -1.33 6.29
CA GLY A 134 -0.33 -2.63 6.95
C GLY A 134 1.06 -3.27 6.85
N LEU A 135 1.70 -3.20 5.68
CA LEU A 135 3.08 -3.68 5.50
C LEU A 135 4.07 -2.92 6.40
N ARG A 136 3.96 -1.59 6.45
CA ARG A 136 4.80 -0.75 7.32
C ARG A 136 4.59 -1.00 8.80
N ARG A 137 3.40 -1.43 9.20
CA ARG A 137 3.08 -1.78 10.59
C ARG A 137 3.38 -3.24 10.93
N LEU A 138 3.92 -4.01 9.98
CA LEU A 138 4.17 -5.45 10.13
C LEU A 138 2.89 -6.25 10.45
N GLU A 139 1.72 -5.77 9.98
CA GLU A 139 0.42 -6.42 10.15
C GLU A 139 0.22 -7.54 9.12
N CYS A 140 1.06 -7.61 8.09
CA CYS A 140 1.09 -8.69 7.10
C CYS A 140 2.51 -9.13 6.80
N ASP A 141 2.63 -10.36 6.29
CA ASP A 141 3.90 -10.96 5.86
C ASP A 141 4.23 -10.58 4.42
N PHE A 142 3.18 -10.48 3.59
CA PHE A 142 3.26 -10.10 2.18
C PHE A 142 2.26 -9.01 1.85
N ALA A 143 2.67 -8.11 0.96
CA ALA A 143 1.79 -7.13 0.36
C ALA A 143 1.81 -7.27 -1.17
N ILE A 144 0.63 -7.37 -1.79
CA ILE A 144 0.47 -7.38 -3.24
C ILE A 144 -0.07 -6.03 -3.67
N LEU A 145 0.74 -5.26 -4.35
CA LEU A 145 0.41 -3.91 -4.80
C LEU A 145 1.22 -3.50 -6.03
N ARG A 146 0.88 -2.35 -6.62
CA ARG A 146 1.68 -1.77 -7.70
C ARG A 146 2.95 -1.14 -7.15
N THR A 147 4.05 -1.31 -7.87
CA THR A 147 5.38 -0.88 -7.42
C THR A 147 5.76 0.52 -7.89
N ASP A 148 4.94 1.17 -8.72
CA ASP A 148 5.26 2.45 -9.40
C ASP A 148 5.71 3.59 -8.47
N PHE A 149 5.35 3.52 -7.18
CA PHE A 149 5.65 4.56 -6.19
C PHE A 149 6.33 3.99 -4.94
N LEU A 150 6.88 2.78 -5.02
CA LEU A 150 7.61 2.17 -3.93
C LEU A 150 9.09 2.53 -4.01
N ASP A 151 9.68 2.74 -2.85
CA ASP A 151 11.13 2.84 -2.70
C ASP A 151 11.71 1.42 -2.65
N GLU A 152 12.33 1.00 -3.74
CA GLU A 152 12.88 -0.35 -3.90
C GLU A 152 13.99 -0.66 -2.88
N GLU A 153 14.64 0.36 -2.30
CA GLU A 153 15.63 0.15 -1.24
C GLU A 153 15.02 -0.29 0.10
N GLN A 154 13.72 -0.05 0.29
CA GLN A 154 13.03 -0.35 1.55
C GLN A 154 12.34 -1.71 1.58
N TYR A 155 12.13 -2.34 0.42
CA TYR A 155 11.32 -3.54 0.30
C TYR A 155 11.97 -4.60 -0.60
N ASN A 156 11.80 -5.87 -0.24
CA ASN A 156 12.08 -6.96 -1.15
C ASN A 156 10.92 -7.10 -2.15
N ILE A 157 11.14 -6.72 -3.39
CA ILE A 157 10.11 -6.72 -4.42
C ILE A 157 10.30 -7.90 -5.36
N THR A 158 9.26 -8.73 -5.50
CA THR A 158 9.18 -9.80 -6.49
C THR A 158 8.07 -9.48 -7.48
N PRO A 159 8.36 -9.18 -8.75
CA PRO A 159 7.33 -8.91 -9.74
C PRO A 159 6.47 -10.15 -9.99
N ILE A 160 5.15 -9.99 -9.92
CA ILE A 160 4.19 -11.05 -10.27
C ILE A 160 3.77 -10.92 -11.72
N ASN A 161 3.46 -9.70 -12.17
CA ASN A 161 3.02 -9.40 -13.52
C ASN A 161 3.33 -7.97 -13.92
N VAL A 162 3.21 -7.68 -15.22
CA VAL A 162 3.31 -6.32 -15.78
C VAL A 162 2.01 -5.99 -16.50
N ASP A 163 1.28 -5.01 -15.98
CA ASP A 163 0.03 -4.55 -16.55
C ASP A 163 0.25 -3.50 -17.65
N ARG A 164 -0.76 -3.35 -18.49
CA ARG A 164 -0.83 -2.28 -19.49
C ARG A 164 -2.00 -1.37 -19.20
N LEU A 165 -1.78 -0.09 -19.30
CA LEU A 165 -2.87 0.88 -19.24
C LEU A 165 -3.74 0.73 -20.49
N VAL A 166 -5.04 0.55 -20.29
CA VAL A 166 -6.03 0.40 -21.36
C VAL A 166 -7.04 1.53 -21.32
N ALA A 167 -7.55 1.90 -22.50
CA ALA A 167 -8.68 2.84 -22.65
C ALA A 167 -9.93 2.06 -23.04
N VAL A 168 -10.93 2.08 -22.17
CA VAL A 168 -12.25 1.51 -22.47
C VAL A 168 -13.13 2.62 -23.03
N VAL A 169 -13.56 2.46 -24.27
CA VAL A 169 -14.32 3.46 -25.04
C VAL A 169 -15.70 2.92 -25.40
N PRO A 170 -16.70 3.80 -25.65
CA PRO A 170 -17.97 3.40 -26.23
C PRO A 170 -17.80 2.68 -27.59
N GLU A 171 -18.66 1.73 -27.90
CA GLU A 171 -18.58 0.95 -29.14
C GLU A 171 -18.62 1.83 -30.43
N ASN A 172 -19.36 2.93 -30.39
CA ASN A 172 -19.48 3.88 -31.48
C ASN A 172 -18.39 4.96 -31.50
N HIS A 173 -17.43 4.91 -30.55
CA HIS A 173 -16.35 5.90 -30.48
C HIS A 173 -15.33 5.70 -31.60
N PRO A 174 -14.77 6.77 -32.20
CA PRO A 174 -13.78 6.68 -33.28
C PRO A 174 -12.55 5.82 -32.92
N LEU A 175 -12.20 5.74 -31.62
CA LEU A 175 -11.08 4.95 -31.12
C LEU A 175 -11.42 3.46 -30.91
N ALA A 176 -12.69 3.04 -31.00
CA ALA A 176 -13.12 1.68 -30.69
C ALA A 176 -12.53 0.60 -31.60
N LYS A 177 -12.13 0.97 -32.83
CA LYS A 177 -11.53 0.05 -33.81
C LYS A 177 -10.00 -0.08 -33.71
N GLU A 178 -9.39 0.74 -32.87
CA GLU A 178 -7.93 0.77 -32.72
C GLU A 178 -7.48 -0.29 -31.74
N LYS A 179 -6.46 -1.05 -32.11
CA LYS A 179 -5.82 -2.06 -31.21
C LYS A 179 -4.95 -1.41 -30.14
N SER A 180 -4.40 -0.24 -30.42
CA SER A 180 -3.61 0.56 -29.49
C SER A 180 -3.69 2.04 -29.91
N ILE A 181 -3.65 2.92 -28.92
CA ILE A 181 -3.73 4.36 -29.16
C ILE A 181 -2.59 5.08 -28.41
N SER A 182 -2.12 6.17 -29.03
CA SER A 182 -1.26 7.08 -28.28
C SER A 182 -2.10 7.87 -27.27
N VAL A 183 -1.59 8.02 -26.05
CA VAL A 183 -2.25 8.81 -24.99
C VAL A 183 -2.58 10.23 -25.45
N LYS A 184 -1.80 10.81 -26.35
CA LYS A 184 -2.07 12.14 -26.95
C LYS A 184 -3.44 12.23 -27.62
N ARG A 185 -3.98 11.12 -28.12
CA ARG A 185 -5.32 11.07 -28.75
C ARG A 185 -6.47 11.20 -27.76
N LEU A 186 -6.20 11.07 -26.48
CA LEU A 186 -7.17 11.29 -25.39
C LEU A 186 -7.30 12.78 -25.03
N LYS A 187 -6.50 13.67 -25.65
CA LYS A 187 -6.60 15.11 -25.40
C LYS A 187 -7.95 15.64 -25.87
N GLY A 188 -8.68 16.26 -24.95
CA GLY A 188 -10.02 16.80 -25.19
C GLY A 188 -11.17 15.82 -24.91
N GLU A 189 -10.86 14.54 -24.70
CA GLU A 189 -11.86 13.55 -24.31
C GLU A 189 -12.24 13.69 -22.84
N LYS A 190 -13.45 13.23 -22.51
CA LYS A 190 -13.92 13.12 -21.13
C LYS A 190 -13.41 11.79 -20.55
N LEU A 191 -12.53 11.86 -19.55
CA LEU A 191 -11.98 10.66 -18.93
C LEU A 191 -12.68 10.36 -17.60
N LEU A 192 -12.92 9.08 -17.35
CA LEU A 192 -13.27 8.55 -16.04
C LEU A 192 -12.03 7.85 -15.48
N LEU A 193 -11.59 8.26 -14.31
CA LEU A 193 -10.43 7.70 -13.65
C LEU A 193 -10.83 7.03 -12.32
N PRO A 194 -10.10 5.99 -11.89
CA PRO A 194 -10.30 5.42 -10.57
C PRO A 194 -9.93 6.43 -9.48
N THR A 195 -10.60 6.37 -8.32
CA THR A 195 -10.24 7.17 -7.13
C THR A 195 -9.14 6.49 -6.34
N GLY A 196 -8.41 7.27 -5.54
CA GLY A 196 -7.45 6.78 -4.55
C GLY A 196 -6.11 7.51 -4.59
N LYS A 197 -5.43 7.59 -3.44
CA LYS A 197 -4.06 8.13 -3.35
C LYS A 197 -3.05 7.02 -3.64
N ALA A 198 -1.95 7.36 -4.32
CA ALA A 198 -0.92 6.41 -4.76
C ALA A 198 -1.50 5.24 -5.55
N SER A 199 -2.40 5.54 -6.47
CA SER A 199 -3.24 4.61 -7.18
C SER A 199 -3.11 4.80 -8.69
N LEU A 200 -3.86 4.00 -9.40
CA LEU A 200 -4.02 4.11 -10.85
C LEU A 200 -4.43 5.53 -11.31
N PHE A 201 -5.11 6.32 -10.46
CA PHE A 201 -5.39 7.73 -10.74
C PHE A 201 -4.11 8.53 -11.00
N ASP A 202 -3.12 8.43 -10.10
CA ASP A 202 -1.86 9.18 -10.21
C ASP A 202 -1.06 8.75 -11.44
N ILE A 203 -1.08 7.45 -11.76
CA ILE A 203 -0.47 6.92 -13.00
C ILE A 203 -1.14 7.53 -14.22
N CYS A 204 -2.47 7.52 -14.29
CA CYS A 204 -3.23 8.09 -15.42
C CYS A 204 -2.96 9.59 -15.58
N MET A 205 -2.95 10.34 -14.49
CA MET A 205 -2.63 11.77 -14.49
C MET A 205 -1.19 12.03 -14.95
N ALA A 206 -0.22 11.25 -14.46
CA ALA A 206 1.18 11.37 -14.84
C ALA A 206 1.41 11.08 -16.33
N VAL A 207 0.76 10.03 -16.86
CA VAL A 207 0.85 9.64 -18.26
C VAL A 207 0.25 10.74 -19.18
N CYS A 208 -0.90 11.31 -18.82
CA CYS A 208 -1.50 12.43 -19.56
C CYS A 208 -0.60 13.68 -19.53
N LYS A 209 -0.06 14.01 -18.36
CA LYS A 209 0.88 15.13 -18.19
C LYS A 209 2.15 14.93 -19.03
N LYS A 210 2.71 13.72 -19.03
CA LYS A 210 3.86 13.37 -19.89
C LYS A 210 3.52 13.46 -21.37
N ALA A 211 2.27 13.21 -21.76
CA ALA A 211 1.77 13.38 -23.12
C ALA A 211 1.49 14.85 -23.49
N GLY A 212 1.65 15.80 -22.56
CA GLY A 212 1.54 17.24 -22.80
C GLY A 212 0.14 17.81 -22.64
N PHE A 213 -0.75 17.17 -21.86
CA PHE A 213 -2.07 17.71 -21.58
C PHE A 213 -2.58 17.36 -20.16
N THR A 214 -3.50 18.19 -19.68
CA THR A 214 -4.29 17.90 -18.47
C THR A 214 -5.59 17.25 -18.90
N PRO A 215 -5.94 16.06 -18.37
CA PRO A 215 -7.18 15.39 -18.77
C PRO A 215 -8.42 16.09 -18.21
N ASN A 216 -9.51 16.05 -18.98
CA ASN A 216 -10.84 16.43 -18.50
C ASN A 216 -11.46 15.23 -17.77
N VAL A 217 -11.55 15.30 -16.44
CA VAL A 217 -12.00 14.20 -15.57
C VAL A 217 -13.31 14.59 -14.90
N PRO A 218 -14.47 14.46 -15.56
CA PRO A 218 -15.76 14.75 -14.95
C PRO A 218 -16.15 13.75 -13.87
N TYR A 219 -15.61 12.52 -13.92
CA TYR A 219 -15.95 11.47 -12.97
C TYR A 219 -14.70 10.77 -12.44
N THR A 220 -14.70 10.51 -11.13
CA THR A 220 -13.79 9.58 -10.48
C THR A 220 -14.62 8.52 -9.78
N VAL A 221 -14.24 7.24 -9.93
CA VAL A 221 -15.01 6.11 -9.42
C VAL A 221 -14.10 5.18 -8.61
N SER A 222 -14.56 4.79 -7.42
CA SER A 222 -14.00 3.66 -6.67
C SER A 222 -15.00 2.49 -6.69
N GLY A 223 -14.50 1.27 -6.61
CA GLY A 223 -15.31 0.08 -6.51
C GLY A 223 -15.29 -0.78 -7.78
N LYS A 224 -16.40 -1.49 -8.02
CA LYS A 224 -16.45 -2.50 -9.07
C LYS A 224 -16.40 -1.90 -10.48
N PRO A 225 -15.68 -2.55 -11.43
CA PRO A 225 -15.55 -2.08 -12.81
C PRO A 225 -16.88 -1.82 -13.53
N GLU A 226 -17.94 -2.54 -13.15
CA GLU A 226 -19.27 -2.42 -13.76
C GLU A 226 -19.86 -1.03 -13.61
N ILE A 227 -19.49 -0.29 -12.57
CA ILE A 227 -19.92 1.11 -12.37
C ILE A 227 -19.32 1.97 -13.47
N SER A 228 -18.03 1.83 -13.72
CA SER A 228 -17.33 2.58 -14.78
C SER A 228 -17.90 2.27 -16.16
N LEU A 229 -18.21 1.02 -16.45
CA LEU A 229 -18.80 0.62 -17.73
C LEU A 229 -20.17 1.24 -18.00
N LYS A 230 -20.97 1.50 -16.95
CA LYS A 230 -22.24 2.23 -17.11
C LYS A 230 -22.03 3.67 -17.55
N PHE A 231 -21.04 4.37 -17.01
CA PHE A 231 -20.69 5.73 -17.45
C PHE A 231 -20.15 5.76 -18.87
N VAL A 232 -19.35 4.76 -19.28
CA VAL A 232 -18.93 4.64 -20.69
C VAL A 232 -20.14 4.57 -21.60
N LYS A 233 -21.14 3.75 -21.27
CA LYS A 233 -22.33 3.56 -22.09
C LYS A 233 -23.25 4.77 -22.10
N ASN A 234 -23.46 5.42 -20.95
CA ASN A 234 -24.48 6.46 -20.78
C ASN A 234 -23.96 7.86 -21.11
N ASP A 235 -22.72 8.18 -20.74
CA ASP A 235 -22.17 9.54 -20.81
C ASP A 235 -21.04 9.68 -21.83
N GLY A 236 -20.70 8.59 -22.52
CA GLY A 236 -19.68 8.61 -23.57
C GLY A 236 -18.27 8.92 -23.06
N VAL A 237 -18.00 8.66 -21.78
CA VAL A 237 -16.67 8.86 -21.19
C VAL A 237 -15.74 7.71 -21.54
N ILE A 238 -14.44 7.97 -21.58
CA ILE A 238 -13.39 6.95 -21.73
C ILE A 238 -12.85 6.59 -20.36
N VAL A 239 -12.90 5.30 -20.00
CA VAL A 239 -12.26 4.80 -18.77
C VAL A 239 -10.81 4.49 -19.07
N LEU A 240 -9.91 5.06 -18.27
CA LEU A 240 -8.50 4.70 -18.28
C LEU A 240 -8.23 3.78 -17.08
N ALA A 241 -7.81 2.57 -17.37
CA ALA A 241 -7.65 1.51 -16.37
C ALA A 241 -6.41 0.63 -16.63
#